data_3bedc6210fce4e2fd18dea5a5ba836b4
#
_entry.id   3bedc6210fce4e2fd18dea5a5ba836b4
#
_cell.length_a   1.000
_cell.length_b   1.000
_cell.length_c   1.000
_cell.angle_alpha   90.00
_cell.angle_beta   90.00
_cell.angle_gamma   90.00
#
_symmetry.space_group_name_H-M   'P 1'
#
loop_
_entity.id
_entity.type
_entity.pdbx_description
1 polymer ?
#
loop_
_entity_poly.entity_id
_entity_poly.type
_entity_poly.pdbx_seq_one_letter_code
_entity_poly.pdbx_strand_id
1 'polypeptide(L)'
;MVDLIYGRGLTDLIREMPLYFGIFNKYLGIKLFHQKPTMYGSVDVINVCNLHCSHCYWWLNRKNEDQDLSADEWREIIRKRFKKQKIFVVTLVGGEPTMRPDIIQVFCDEMPRRVCVVSNGTYPLKRFDNLYFYWISLDGTEKIHDQIRGKDSYSKTRQNIMDYISNPDNIRNGKPAWKDIWITMTINSQNHGTIEDLVQEWKGVVNKIGFQFHTPFVKGDPLWMPFGQERNIVVDKLIDLKEKYPNFVINGKKQLSLMKGNWGGIGTTPVQCPSWAILSLDHMGREKKPCCIGSADSKALKPICEDCGLGCYSVLVAQGITGA
;
A
#
# COMPACT_ATOMS: atom_id res chain seq x y z
N MET A 1 3.81 12.13 -9.35
CA MET A 1 2.99 12.73 -10.44
C MET A 1 3.63 12.53 -11.82
N VAL A 2 4.95 12.71 -11.97
CA VAL A 2 5.66 12.53 -13.25
C VAL A 2 5.48 11.11 -13.82
N ASP A 3 5.58 10.07 -12.98
CA ASP A 3 5.44 8.67 -13.42
C ASP A 3 4.01 8.31 -13.91
N LEU A 4 3.00 9.05 -13.46
CA LEU A 4 1.61 8.89 -13.93
C LEU A 4 1.39 9.41 -15.34
N ILE A 5 2.24 10.33 -15.81
CA ILE A 5 2.12 10.97 -17.12
C ILE A 5 2.98 10.25 -18.16
N TYR A 6 3.96 9.46 -17.74
CA TYR A 6 4.89 8.78 -18.64
C TYR A 6 4.17 7.81 -19.60
N GLY A 7 4.43 7.95 -20.90
CA GLY A 7 3.86 7.09 -21.93
C GLY A 7 2.37 7.34 -22.27
N ARG A 8 1.80 8.50 -21.88
CA ARG A 8 0.43 8.91 -22.24
C ARG A 8 0.44 9.77 -23.50
N GLY A 9 -0.53 9.52 -24.39
CA GLY A 9 -0.82 10.41 -25.50
C GLY A 9 -1.55 11.68 -25.03
N LEU A 10 -1.52 12.73 -25.85
CA LEU A 10 -2.21 13.99 -25.57
C LEU A 10 -3.72 13.79 -25.38
N THR A 11 -4.32 12.87 -26.10
CA THR A 11 -5.75 12.51 -25.99
C THR A 11 -6.10 11.92 -24.63
N ASP A 12 -5.21 11.11 -24.04
CA ASP A 12 -5.42 10.54 -22.70
C ASP A 12 -5.33 11.62 -21.62
N LEU A 13 -4.39 12.55 -21.75
CA LEU A 13 -4.25 13.68 -20.83
C LEU A 13 -5.48 14.58 -20.86
N ILE A 14 -6.00 14.90 -22.06
CA ILE A 14 -7.21 15.71 -22.21
C ILE A 14 -8.42 15.02 -21.57
N ARG A 15 -8.59 13.72 -21.81
CA ARG A 15 -9.70 12.94 -21.23
C ARG A 15 -9.66 12.90 -19.69
N GLU A 16 -8.48 12.95 -19.10
CA GLU A 16 -8.29 12.90 -17.65
C GLU A 16 -8.21 14.28 -16.97
N MET A 17 -8.19 15.36 -17.73
CA MET A 17 -8.17 16.73 -17.17
C MET A 17 -9.25 16.97 -16.10
N PRO A 18 -10.52 16.53 -16.25
CA PRO A 18 -11.54 16.72 -15.22
C PRO A 18 -11.21 16.01 -13.90
N LEU A 19 -10.48 14.88 -13.95
CA LEU A 19 -10.01 14.19 -12.76
C LEU A 19 -8.91 15.00 -12.06
N TYR A 20 -7.88 15.42 -12.80
CA TYR A 20 -6.78 16.20 -12.23
C TYR A 20 -7.26 17.53 -11.66
N PHE A 21 -8.17 18.22 -12.37
CA PHE A 21 -8.80 19.43 -11.85
C PHE A 21 -9.61 19.15 -10.57
N GLY A 22 -10.36 18.04 -10.53
CA GLY A 22 -11.09 17.64 -9.34
C GLY A 22 -10.17 17.34 -8.14
N ILE A 23 -9.00 16.72 -8.38
CA ILE A 23 -8.01 16.45 -7.33
C ILE A 23 -7.35 17.73 -6.84
N PHE A 24 -7.01 18.63 -7.75
CA PHE A 24 -6.47 19.95 -7.43
C PHE A 24 -7.44 20.74 -6.55
N ASN A 25 -8.73 20.78 -6.93
CA ASN A 25 -9.76 21.44 -6.12
C ASN A 25 -9.91 20.82 -4.72
N LYS A 26 -9.83 19.48 -4.60
CA LYS A 26 -9.81 18.81 -3.31
C LYS A 26 -8.62 19.24 -2.47
N TYR A 27 -7.43 19.31 -3.08
CA TYR A 27 -6.23 19.76 -2.40
C TYR A 27 -6.35 21.21 -1.92
N LEU A 28 -6.87 22.10 -2.76
CA LEU A 28 -7.18 23.48 -2.36
C LEU A 28 -8.22 23.51 -1.23
N GLY A 29 -9.27 22.69 -1.33
CA GLY A 29 -10.28 22.55 -0.29
C GLY A 29 -9.70 22.14 1.07
N ILE A 30 -8.74 21.21 1.09
CA ILE A 30 -8.02 20.82 2.30
C ILE A 30 -7.20 21.99 2.85
N LYS A 31 -6.42 22.66 1.97
CA LYS A 31 -5.44 23.66 2.40
C LYS A 31 -6.06 25.01 2.82
N LEU A 32 -7.11 25.42 2.11
CA LEU A 32 -7.72 26.75 2.31
C LEU A 32 -9.00 26.71 3.14
N PHE A 33 -9.74 25.60 3.08
CA PHE A 33 -11.09 25.50 3.69
C PHE A 33 -11.23 24.36 4.68
N HIS A 34 -10.12 23.68 5.06
CA HIS A 34 -10.10 22.55 6.01
C HIS A 34 -11.11 21.43 5.66
N GLN A 35 -11.45 21.29 4.38
CA GLN A 35 -12.32 20.21 3.91
C GLN A 35 -11.64 18.86 4.07
N LYS A 36 -12.45 17.81 4.23
CA LYS A 36 -11.98 16.42 4.41
C LYS A 36 -12.44 15.49 3.25
N PRO A 37 -12.10 15.80 1.99
CA PRO A 37 -12.54 14.97 0.86
C PRO A 37 -11.75 13.67 0.78
N THR A 38 -12.44 12.56 0.49
CA THR A 38 -11.78 11.31 0.17
C THR A 38 -10.99 11.43 -1.13
N MET A 39 -9.72 11.02 -1.13
CA MET A 39 -8.79 11.17 -2.27
C MET A 39 -8.30 9.83 -2.80
N TYR A 40 -8.14 8.85 -1.94
CA TYR A 40 -7.55 7.55 -2.24
C TYR A 40 -8.52 6.42 -1.91
N GLY A 41 -8.27 5.23 -2.47
CA GLY A 41 -9.00 4.00 -2.18
C GLY A 41 -8.08 2.90 -1.67
N SER A 42 -8.61 2.05 -0.80
CA SER A 42 -8.01 0.79 -0.37
C SER A 42 -9.08 -0.28 -0.34
N VAL A 43 -8.91 -1.37 -1.06
CA VAL A 43 -9.97 -2.35 -1.27
C VAL A 43 -9.44 -3.75 -1.02
N ASP A 44 -10.08 -4.48 -0.11
CA ASP A 44 -9.87 -5.91 0.01
C ASP A 44 -10.69 -6.59 -1.10
N VAL A 45 -10.03 -7.15 -2.11
CA VAL A 45 -10.73 -7.73 -3.28
C VAL A 45 -11.08 -9.20 -3.11
N ILE A 46 -10.56 -9.82 -2.07
CA ILE A 46 -10.70 -11.27 -1.81
C ILE A 46 -10.56 -11.57 -0.32
N ASN A 47 -11.31 -12.56 0.15
CA ASN A 47 -11.28 -13.06 1.53
C ASN A 47 -10.46 -14.36 1.68
N VAL A 48 -9.52 -14.64 0.78
CA VAL A 48 -8.63 -15.81 0.83
C VAL A 48 -7.19 -15.39 0.63
N CYS A 49 -6.26 -16.01 1.36
CA CYS A 49 -4.82 -15.88 1.19
C CYS A 49 -4.16 -17.24 1.27
N ASN A 50 -3.15 -17.46 0.47
CA ASN A 50 -2.35 -18.69 0.46
C ASN A 50 -1.22 -18.70 1.50
N LEU A 51 -0.99 -17.57 2.19
CA LEU A 51 -0.01 -17.45 3.27
C LEU A 51 -0.70 -17.12 4.60
N HIS A 52 -0.03 -17.44 5.71
CA HIS A 52 -0.46 -17.11 7.07
C HIS A 52 0.66 -16.38 7.81
N CYS A 53 0.95 -15.15 7.37
CA CYS A 53 2.04 -14.35 7.91
C CYS A 53 1.81 -13.97 9.38
N SER A 54 2.87 -14.02 10.20
CA SER A 54 2.77 -13.79 11.65
C SER A 54 2.32 -12.36 12.04
N HIS A 55 2.55 -11.37 11.19
CA HIS A 55 2.19 -9.96 11.40
C HIS A 55 0.91 -9.54 10.65
N CYS A 56 0.16 -10.48 10.07
CA CYS A 56 -0.92 -10.15 9.16
C CYS A 56 -2.21 -9.76 9.90
N TYR A 57 -2.57 -8.48 9.81
CA TYR A 57 -3.80 -7.94 10.39
C TYR A 57 -5.08 -8.56 9.80
N TRP A 58 -5.02 -9.00 8.55
CA TRP A 58 -6.18 -9.52 7.85
C TRP A 58 -6.67 -10.85 8.46
N TRP A 59 -5.76 -11.73 8.91
CA TRP A 59 -6.12 -12.98 9.57
C TRP A 59 -6.82 -12.78 10.91
N LEU A 60 -6.55 -11.68 11.63
CA LEU A 60 -7.14 -11.39 12.93
C LEU A 60 -8.65 -11.18 12.87
N ASN A 61 -9.16 -10.68 11.75
CA ASN A 61 -10.56 -10.31 11.56
C ASN A 61 -11.25 -11.07 10.42
N ARG A 62 -10.57 -12.11 9.88
CA ARG A 62 -11.12 -12.91 8.80
C ARG A 62 -12.37 -13.65 9.23
N LYS A 63 -13.43 -13.58 8.40
CA LYS A 63 -14.61 -14.44 8.48
C LYS A 63 -14.61 -15.42 7.31
N ASN A 64 -14.84 -16.70 7.58
CA ASN A 64 -14.84 -17.74 6.54
C ASN A 64 -16.16 -17.84 5.75
N GLU A 65 -17.16 -17.03 6.08
CA GLU A 65 -18.55 -17.22 5.67
C GLU A 65 -19.00 -16.26 4.57
N ASP A 66 -18.22 -15.21 4.29
CA ASP A 66 -18.65 -14.21 3.33
C ASP A 66 -18.15 -14.56 1.92
N GLN A 67 -19.05 -14.46 0.95
CA GLN A 67 -18.73 -14.62 -0.46
C GLN A 67 -18.12 -13.35 -1.03
N ASP A 68 -17.00 -13.48 -1.76
CA ASP A 68 -16.38 -12.33 -2.44
C ASP A 68 -17.28 -11.78 -3.53
N LEU A 69 -17.27 -10.47 -3.74
CA LEU A 69 -17.99 -9.83 -4.82
C LEU A 69 -17.50 -10.29 -6.20
N SER A 70 -18.44 -10.37 -7.14
CA SER A 70 -18.20 -10.63 -8.56
C SER A 70 -17.57 -9.43 -9.27
N ALA A 71 -17.07 -9.65 -10.47
CA ALA A 71 -16.53 -8.60 -11.35
C ALA A 71 -17.55 -7.50 -11.66
N ASP A 72 -18.82 -7.86 -11.87
CA ASP A 72 -19.87 -6.89 -12.20
C ASP A 72 -20.28 -6.04 -11.00
N GLU A 73 -20.38 -6.63 -9.82
CA GLU A 73 -20.63 -5.91 -8.58
C GLU A 73 -19.49 -4.90 -8.27
N TRP A 74 -18.24 -5.31 -8.44
CA TRP A 74 -17.10 -4.39 -8.30
C TRP A 74 -17.16 -3.27 -9.34
N ARG A 75 -17.51 -3.55 -10.60
CA ARG A 75 -17.65 -2.53 -11.64
C ARG A 75 -18.69 -1.47 -11.24
N GLU A 76 -19.81 -1.91 -10.67
CA GLU A 76 -20.85 -0.99 -10.19
C GLU A 76 -20.35 -0.12 -9.02
N ILE A 77 -19.68 -0.71 -8.03
CA ILE A 77 -19.09 0.00 -6.88
C ILE A 77 -18.06 1.02 -7.36
N ILE A 78 -17.17 0.64 -8.30
CA ILE A 78 -16.16 1.55 -8.85
C ILE A 78 -16.83 2.78 -9.48
N ARG A 79 -17.85 2.57 -10.28
CA ARG A 79 -18.58 3.68 -10.95
C ARG A 79 -19.31 4.57 -9.95
N LYS A 80 -20.04 3.99 -9.02
CA LYS A 80 -20.87 4.72 -8.04
C LYS A 80 -20.06 5.41 -6.95
N ARG A 81 -18.95 4.81 -6.52
CA ARG A 81 -18.18 5.31 -5.36
C ARG A 81 -16.85 5.93 -5.75
N PHE A 82 -16.00 5.23 -6.51
CA PHE A 82 -14.65 5.70 -6.82
C PHE A 82 -14.64 6.79 -7.89
N LYS A 83 -15.30 6.58 -9.02
CA LYS A 83 -15.34 7.58 -10.11
C LYS A 83 -16.14 8.81 -9.70
N LYS A 84 -17.33 8.65 -9.09
CA LYS A 84 -18.18 9.76 -8.63
C LYS A 84 -17.43 10.65 -7.63
N GLN A 85 -16.68 10.05 -6.71
CA GLN A 85 -15.87 10.79 -5.74
C GLN A 85 -14.53 11.25 -6.29
N LYS A 86 -14.21 11.00 -7.56
CA LYS A 86 -12.92 11.34 -8.18
C LYS A 86 -11.73 10.84 -7.34
N ILE A 87 -11.77 9.55 -6.95
CA ILE A 87 -10.68 8.89 -6.24
C ILE A 87 -9.46 8.85 -7.17
N PHE A 88 -8.31 9.27 -6.68
CA PHE A 88 -7.11 9.41 -7.50
C PHE A 88 -6.44 8.07 -7.78
N VAL A 89 -6.09 7.32 -6.74
CA VAL A 89 -5.43 6.02 -6.82
C VAL A 89 -6.15 5.04 -5.91
N VAL A 90 -6.28 3.81 -6.34
CA VAL A 90 -6.82 2.69 -5.55
C VAL A 90 -5.73 1.65 -5.35
N THR A 91 -5.58 1.20 -4.11
CA THR A 91 -4.72 0.08 -3.75
C THR A 91 -5.57 -1.15 -3.48
N LEU A 92 -5.35 -2.20 -4.26
CA LEU A 92 -6.00 -3.49 -4.07
C LEU A 92 -5.18 -4.30 -3.07
N VAL A 93 -5.85 -4.76 -2.04
CA VAL A 93 -5.33 -5.55 -0.92
C VAL A 93 -6.33 -6.67 -0.58
N GLY A 94 -6.29 -7.20 0.61
CA GLY A 94 -7.19 -8.24 1.10
C GLY A 94 -6.41 -9.44 1.57
N GLY A 95 -6.85 -10.65 1.22
CA GLY A 95 -6.03 -11.85 1.35
C GLY A 95 -4.84 -11.79 0.38
N GLU A 96 -4.91 -12.49 -0.74
CA GLU A 96 -3.94 -12.34 -1.82
C GLU A 96 -4.64 -11.92 -3.12
N PRO A 97 -4.53 -10.63 -3.53
CA PRO A 97 -5.26 -10.10 -4.68
C PRO A 97 -4.96 -10.80 -6.00
N THR A 98 -3.75 -11.35 -6.19
CA THR A 98 -3.37 -12.04 -7.44
C THR A 98 -4.13 -13.34 -7.66
N MET A 99 -4.85 -13.85 -6.67
CA MET A 99 -5.81 -14.95 -6.82
C MET A 99 -7.11 -14.52 -7.53
N ARG A 100 -7.37 -13.20 -7.66
CA ARG A 100 -8.52 -12.62 -8.37
C ARG A 100 -8.06 -11.70 -9.52
N PRO A 101 -7.37 -12.24 -10.53
CA PRO A 101 -6.91 -11.44 -11.68
C PRO A 101 -8.07 -10.82 -12.46
N ASP A 102 -9.25 -11.43 -12.43
CA ASP A 102 -10.49 -10.89 -12.99
C ASP A 102 -10.86 -9.55 -12.34
N ILE A 103 -10.78 -9.45 -11.02
CA ILE A 103 -11.08 -8.20 -10.31
C ILE A 103 -10.01 -7.15 -10.55
N ILE A 104 -8.72 -7.53 -10.53
CA ILE A 104 -7.62 -6.60 -10.88
C ILE A 104 -7.87 -6.00 -12.27
N GLN A 105 -8.27 -6.83 -13.25
CA GLN A 105 -8.58 -6.36 -14.61
C GLN A 105 -9.73 -5.35 -14.59
N VAL A 106 -10.84 -5.63 -13.88
CA VAL A 106 -11.97 -4.71 -13.76
C VAL A 106 -11.53 -3.35 -13.21
N PHE A 107 -10.72 -3.32 -12.16
CA PHE A 107 -10.20 -2.06 -11.62
C PHE A 107 -9.28 -1.35 -12.62
N CYS A 108 -8.41 -2.06 -13.33
CA CYS A 108 -7.53 -1.51 -14.36
C CYS A 108 -8.32 -0.91 -15.54
N ASP A 109 -9.41 -1.54 -15.95
CA ASP A 109 -10.28 -1.06 -17.03
C ASP A 109 -11.06 0.20 -16.63
N GLU A 110 -11.61 0.19 -15.42
CA GLU A 110 -12.44 1.30 -14.92
C GLU A 110 -11.59 2.49 -14.40
N MET A 111 -10.36 2.24 -13.94
CA MET A 111 -9.45 3.26 -13.38
C MET A 111 -8.03 3.13 -13.98
N PRO A 112 -7.88 3.33 -15.27
CA PRO A 112 -6.63 3.04 -15.97
C PRO A 112 -5.44 3.82 -15.37
N ARG A 113 -4.34 3.09 -15.13
CA ARG A 113 -3.08 3.61 -14.57
C ARG A 113 -3.20 4.27 -13.18
N ARG A 114 -4.24 3.92 -12.44
CA ARG A 114 -4.52 4.43 -11.09
C ARG A 114 -4.75 3.31 -10.07
N VAL A 115 -4.37 2.09 -10.44
CA VAL A 115 -4.53 0.89 -9.62
C VAL A 115 -3.18 0.36 -9.22
N CYS A 116 -2.96 0.19 -7.93
CA CYS A 116 -1.82 -0.52 -7.36
C CYS A 116 -2.31 -1.83 -6.76
N VAL A 117 -1.50 -2.89 -6.84
CA VAL A 117 -1.81 -4.17 -6.22
C VAL A 117 -0.76 -4.49 -5.18
N VAL A 118 -1.15 -4.75 -3.94
CA VAL A 118 -0.25 -5.28 -2.90
C VAL A 118 -0.34 -6.79 -2.92
N SER A 119 0.75 -7.45 -3.22
CA SER A 119 0.83 -8.91 -3.33
C SER A 119 1.96 -9.47 -2.48
N ASN A 120 1.78 -10.69 -2.01
CA ASN A 120 2.87 -11.47 -1.41
C ASN A 120 3.85 -12.01 -2.46
N GLY A 121 3.50 -11.94 -3.75
CA GLY A 121 4.35 -12.31 -4.88
C GLY A 121 4.56 -13.81 -5.08
N THR A 122 3.92 -14.68 -4.30
CA THR A 122 4.12 -16.15 -4.40
C THR A 122 3.35 -16.79 -5.56
N TYR A 123 2.44 -16.06 -6.20
CA TYR A 123 1.83 -16.44 -7.47
C TYR A 123 2.52 -15.73 -8.64
N PRO A 124 2.52 -16.33 -9.84
CA PRO A 124 3.02 -15.67 -11.04
C PRO A 124 2.35 -14.32 -11.25
N LEU A 125 3.17 -13.29 -11.42
CA LEU A 125 2.67 -11.94 -11.66
C LEU A 125 2.16 -11.82 -13.10
N LYS A 126 0.92 -11.36 -13.25
CA LYS A 126 0.31 -11.13 -14.56
C LYS A 126 0.53 -9.68 -14.99
N ARG A 127 0.70 -9.47 -16.29
CA ARG A 127 0.66 -8.15 -16.90
C ARG A 127 -0.78 -7.66 -17.00
N PHE A 128 -1.02 -6.42 -16.55
CA PHE A 128 -2.25 -5.67 -16.81
C PHE A 128 -1.88 -4.34 -17.47
N ASP A 129 -2.42 -4.06 -18.65
CA ASP A 129 -2.00 -2.90 -19.46
C ASP A 129 -2.16 -1.56 -18.75
N ASN A 130 -3.18 -1.43 -17.93
CA ASN A 130 -3.51 -0.22 -17.19
C ASN A 130 -3.17 -0.27 -15.70
N LEU A 131 -2.39 -1.27 -15.25
CA LEU A 131 -1.88 -1.28 -13.89
C LEU A 131 -0.86 -0.16 -13.71
N TYR A 132 -0.91 0.51 -12.55
CA TYR A 132 0.11 1.50 -12.21
C TYR A 132 1.41 0.82 -11.78
N PHE A 133 1.35 -0.02 -10.73
CA PHE A 133 2.46 -0.88 -10.30
C PHE A 133 1.98 -1.96 -9.29
N TYR A 134 2.86 -2.93 -9.05
CA TYR A 134 2.75 -3.87 -7.96
C TYR A 134 3.56 -3.41 -6.75
N TRP A 135 2.98 -3.45 -5.57
CA TRP A 135 3.67 -3.50 -4.29
C TRP A 135 3.91 -4.96 -3.93
N ILE A 136 5.15 -5.43 -4.01
CA ILE A 136 5.50 -6.79 -3.59
C ILE A 136 6.03 -6.75 -2.18
N SER A 137 5.44 -7.54 -1.32
CA SER A 137 5.75 -7.58 0.11
C SER A 137 6.98 -8.45 0.36
N LEU A 138 8.09 -7.83 0.77
CA LEU A 138 9.33 -8.51 1.19
C LEU A 138 9.77 -7.97 2.55
N ASP A 139 9.94 -8.86 3.54
CA ASP A 139 10.17 -8.47 4.93
C ASP A 139 11.60 -8.77 5.42
N GLY A 140 12.58 -8.67 4.54
CA GLY A 140 14.00 -8.84 4.86
C GLY A 140 14.70 -9.87 3.98
N THR A 141 15.82 -10.40 4.47
CA THR A 141 16.53 -11.52 3.83
C THR A 141 15.67 -12.78 3.81
N GLU A 142 15.98 -13.74 2.93
CA GLU A 142 15.23 -14.99 2.76
C GLU A 142 14.86 -15.66 4.10
N LYS A 143 15.85 -15.87 4.97
CA LYS A 143 15.63 -16.50 6.28
C LYS A 143 14.60 -15.77 7.12
N ILE A 144 14.69 -14.46 7.24
CA ILE A 144 13.80 -13.65 8.07
C ILE A 144 12.42 -13.51 7.41
N HIS A 145 12.39 -13.33 6.10
CA HIS A 145 11.14 -13.28 5.35
C HIS A 145 10.35 -14.57 5.53
N ASP A 146 11.00 -15.74 5.37
CA ASP A 146 10.35 -17.03 5.51
C ASP A 146 9.88 -17.33 6.93
N GLN A 147 10.60 -16.84 7.95
CA GLN A 147 10.13 -16.91 9.36
C GLN A 147 8.82 -16.12 9.57
N ILE A 148 8.66 -14.99 8.89
CA ILE A 148 7.49 -14.11 9.03
C ILE A 148 6.33 -14.59 8.15
N ARG A 149 6.61 -14.94 6.88
CA ARG A 149 5.58 -15.18 5.86
C ARG A 149 5.32 -16.64 5.55
N GLY A 150 6.23 -17.52 5.92
CA GLY A 150 6.14 -18.96 5.67
C GLY A 150 7.27 -19.48 4.79
N LYS A 151 7.60 -20.75 5.00
CA LYS A 151 8.70 -21.44 4.33
C LYS A 151 8.61 -21.32 2.81
N ASP A 152 9.77 -21.09 2.17
CA ASP A 152 9.95 -20.98 0.71
C ASP A 152 9.17 -19.81 0.07
N SER A 153 8.59 -18.90 0.87
CA SER A 153 7.85 -17.75 0.34
C SER A 153 8.78 -16.75 -0.34
N TYR A 154 10.00 -16.53 0.20
CA TYR A 154 10.98 -15.62 -0.40
C TYR A 154 11.44 -16.09 -1.77
N SER A 155 11.88 -17.33 -1.87
CA SER A 155 12.40 -17.90 -3.13
C SER A 155 11.33 -17.89 -4.24
N LYS A 156 10.07 -18.21 -3.91
CA LYS A 156 8.93 -18.14 -4.85
C LYS A 156 8.67 -16.70 -5.30
N THR A 157 8.63 -15.76 -4.36
CA THR A 157 8.39 -14.34 -4.66
C THR A 157 9.52 -13.79 -5.53
N ARG A 158 10.77 -14.08 -5.19
CA ARG A 158 11.94 -13.69 -5.97
C ARG A 158 11.88 -14.24 -7.40
N GLN A 159 11.57 -15.53 -7.55
CA GLN A 159 11.45 -16.15 -8.87
C GLN A 159 10.36 -15.47 -9.70
N ASN A 160 9.16 -15.28 -9.16
CA ASN A 160 8.05 -14.63 -9.86
C ASN A 160 8.36 -13.18 -10.27
N ILE A 161 9.09 -12.43 -9.45
CA ILE A 161 9.58 -11.09 -9.82
C ILE A 161 10.55 -11.20 -11.01
N MET A 162 11.54 -12.10 -10.92
CA MET A 162 12.54 -12.25 -11.98
C MET A 162 11.90 -12.71 -13.30
N ASP A 163 10.96 -13.65 -13.25
CA ASP A 163 10.21 -14.10 -14.42
C ASP A 163 9.40 -12.94 -15.04
N TYR A 164 8.75 -12.13 -14.21
CA TYR A 164 8.00 -10.97 -14.70
C TYR A 164 8.89 -9.93 -15.38
N ILE A 165 10.02 -9.56 -14.77
CA ILE A 165 10.88 -8.49 -15.30
C ILE A 165 11.70 -8.93 -16.53
N SER A 166 11.99 -10.23 -16.67
CA SER A 166 12.75 -10.78 -17.80
C SER A 166 11.85 -11.12 -19.00
N ASN A 167 10.52 -11.17 -18.82
CA ASN A 167 9.60 -11.47 -19.92
C ASN A 167 9.44 -10.23 -20.84
N PRO A 168 9.84 -10.31 -22.13
CA PRO A 168 9.74 -9.19 -23.07
C PRO A 168 8.29 -8.74 -23.31
N ASP A 169 7.31 -9.63 -23.15
CA ASP A 169 5.89 -9.31 -23.31
C ASP A 169 5.39 -8.34 -22.23
N ASN A 170 6.12 -8.20 -21.13
CA ASN A 170 5.79 -7.28 -20.05
C ASN A 170 6.33 -5.85 -20.29
N ILE A 171 7.09 -5.61 -21.36
CA ILE A 171 7.49 -4.27 -21.79
C ILE A 171 6.27 -3.55 -22.39
N ARG A 172 5.96 -2.35 -21.87
CA ARG A 172 4.79 -1.56 -22.29
C ARG A 172 5.20 -0.20 -22.82
N ASN A 173 4.92 0.07 -24.12
CA ASN A 173 5.25 1.37 -24.72
C ASN A 173 6.70 1.82 -24.45
N GLY A 174 7.66 0.89 -24.53
CA GLY A 174 9.06 1.13 -24.22
C GLY A 174 9.39 1.23 -22.71
N LYS A 175 8.40 1.08 -21.81
CA LYS A 175 8.62 1.04 -20.36
C LYS A 175 9.06 -0.38 -19.95
N PRO A 176 10.29 -0.56 -19.42
CA PRO A 176 10.74 -1.86 -18.95
C PRO A 176 9.88 -2.41 -17.82
N ALA A 177 9.68 -3.73 -17.77
CA ALA A 177 8.81 -4.40 -16.82
C ALA A 177 9.22 -4.19 -15.34
N TRP A 178 10.53 -4.06 -15.05
CA TRP A 178 11.01 -3.80 -13.68
C TRP A 178 10.46 -2.48 -13.08
N LYS A 179 10.03 -1.52 -13.92
CA LYS A 179 9.41 -0.28 -13.46
C LYS A 179 8.00 -0.48 -12.87
N ASP A 180 7.39 -1.62 -13.14
CA ASP A 180 6.08 -1.97 -12.58
C ASP A 180 6.19 -2.61 -11.20
N ILE A 181 7.39 -3.00 -10.76
CA ILE A 181 7.62 -3.69 -9.50
C ILE A 181 8.19 -2.73 -8.46
N TRP A 182 7.49 -2.61 -7.35
CA TRP A 182 7.91 -1.87 -6.16
C TRP A 182 7.88 -2.81 -4.97
N ILE A 183 8.84 -2.71 -4.07
CA ILE A 183 8.90 -3.51 -2.84
C ILE A 183 8.34 -2.72 -1.68
N THR A 184 7.58 -3.38 -0.81
CA THR A 184 7.19 -2.85 0.50
C THR A 184 7.66 -3.77 1.60
N MET A 185 8.29 -3.21 2.64
CA MET A 185 8.69 -3.90 3.85
C MET A 185 7.88 -3.38 5.02
N THR A 186 7.28 -4.30 5.78
CA THR A 186 6.65 -3.99 7.06
C THR A 186 7.66 -4.28 8.18
N ILE A 187 8.29 -3.23 8.69
CA ILE A 187 9.33 -3.31 9.71
C ILE A 187 8.70 -3.70 11.05
N ASN A 188 9.33 -4.66 11.72
CA ASN A 188 8.94 -5.13 13.04
C ASN A 188 10.20 -5.48 13.87
N SER A 189 10.00 -5.95 15.11
CA SER A 189 11.08 -6.30 16.04
C SER A 189 12.01 -7.42 15.53
N GLN A 190 11.58 -8.25 14.58
CA GLN A 190 12.34 -9.40 14.08
C GLN A 190 13.16 -9.09 12.84
N ASN A 191 12.75 -8.11 12.02
CA ASN A 191 13.32 -7.90 10.68
C ASN A 191 14.08 -6.58 10.49
N HIS A 192 14.01 -5.64 11.43
CA HIS A 192 14.65 -4.32 11.29
C HIS A 192 16.17 -4.38 11.03
N GLY A 193 16.83 -5.45 11.46
CA GLY A 193 18.26 -5.67 11.20
C GLY A 193 18.62 -5.99 9.75
N THR A 194 17.65 -6.36 8.91
CA THR A 194 17.87 -6.81 7.52
C THR A 194 17.52 -5.75 6.46
N ILE A 195 17.22 -4.53 6.88
CA ILE A 195 16.78 -3.44 5.98
C ILE A 195 17.84 -3.13 4.91
N GLU A 196 19.10 -3.01 5.31
CA GLU A 196 20.19 -2.66 4.39
C GLU A 196 20.44 -3.77 3.38
N ASP A 197 20.42 -5.03 3.83
CA ASP A 197 20.60 -6.19 2.95
C ASP A 197 19.50 -6.25 1.89
N LEU A 198 18.23 -6.05 2.30
CA LEU A 198 17.10 -5.99 1.39
C LEU A 198 17.26 -4.86 0.36
N VAL A 199 17.68 -3.67 0.80
CA VAL A 199 17.92 -2.53 -0.11
C VAL A 199 19.06 -2.84 -1.09
N GLN A 200 20.16 -3.45 -0.62
CA GLN A 200 21.29 -3.78 -1.49
C GLN A 200 20.94 -4.84 -2.53
N GLU A 201 20.15 -5.85 -2.14
CA GLU A 201 19.74 -6.92 -3.05
C GLU A 201 18.84 -6.41 -4.18
N TRP A 202 17.90 -5.52 -3.86
CA TRP A 202 16.85 -5.14 -4.81
C TRP A 202 17.09 -3.81 -5.55
N LYS A 203 18.06 -3.01 -5.11
CA LYS A 203 18.39 -1.78 -5.85
C LYS A 203 18.92 -2.12 -7.24
N GLY A 204 18.36 -1.47 -8.26
CA GLY A 204 18.72 -1.74 -9.66
C GLY A 204 17.99 -2.95 -10.28
N VAL A 205 17.28 -3.74 -9.48
CA VAL A 205 16.46 -4.87 -9.95
C VAL A 205 15.00 -4.43 -10.13
N VAL A 206 14.46 -3.69 -9.17
CA VAL A 206 13.09 -3.17 -9.20
C VAL A 206 13.07 -1.65 -9.11
N ASN A 207 11.91 -1.04 -9.32
CA ASN A 207 11.79 0.41 -9.43
C ASN A 207 11.98 1.15 -8.10
N LYS A 208 11.29 0.72 -7.06
CA LYS A 208 11.22 1.43 -5.77
C LYS A 208 11.15 0.46 -4.60
N ILE A 209 11.54 0.96 -3.43
CA ILE A 209 11.27 0.31 -2.15
C ILE A 209 10.62 1.31 -1.19
N GLY A 210 9.63 0.84 -0.43
CA GLY A 210 8.96 1.61 0.60
C GLY A 210 8.91 0.88 1.93
N PHE A 211 8.89 1.63 3.01
CA PHE A 211 8.91 1.13 4.37
C PHE A 211 7.71 1.64 5.17
N GLN A 212 7.19 0.76 5.99
CA GLN A 212 6.23 1.07 7.06
C GLN A 212 6.55 0.22 8.27
N PHE A 213 6.05 0.60 9.45
CA PHE A 213 6.18 -0.22 10.65
C PHE A 213 4.92 -1.04 10.88
N HIS A 214 5.10 -2.19 11.52
CA HIS A 214 4.00 -2.99 12.00
C HIS A 214 3.10 -2.19 12.95
N THR A 215 1.79 -2.33 12.77
CA THR A 215 0.76 -1.72 13.62
C THR A 215 0.08 -2.82 14.42
N PRO A 216 0.17 -2.83 15.75
CA PRO A 216 -0.41 -3.88 16.57
C PRO A 216 -1.93 -3.76 16.67
N PHE A 217 -2.60 -4.90 16.90
CA PHE A 217 -4.03 -5.02 17.18
C PHE A 217 -4.31 -5.43 18.62
N VAL A 218 -3.28 -5.92 19.29
CA VAL A 218 -3.33 -6.32 20.70
C VAL A 218 -2.17 -5.68 21.47
N LYS A 219 -2.41 -5.31 22.71
CA LYS A 219 -1.33 -4.80 23.57
C LYS A 219 -0.31 -5.89 23.84
N GLY A 220 0.97 -5.53 23.84
CA GLY A 220 2.05 -6.49 24.06
C GLY A 220 2.36 -7.37 22.85
N ASP A 221 1.93 -6.98 21.64
CA ASP A 221 2.30 -7.66 20.39
C ASP A 221 3.84 -7.73 20.27
N PRO A 222 4.44 -8.94 20.25
CA PRO A 222 5.89 -9.09 20.24
C PRO A 222 6.55 -8.59 18.93
N LEU A 223 5.77 -8.42 17.86
CA LEU A 223 6.27 -7.90 16.61
C LEU A 223 6.27 -6.36 16.56
N TRP A 224 5.53 -5.72 17.46
CA TRP A 224 5.55 -4.27 17.52
C TRP A 224 6.91 -3.76 18.02
N MET A 225 7.47 -2.79 17.31
CA MET A 225 8.69 -2.09 17.72
C MET A 225 8.29 -0.83 18.48
N PRO A 226 8.51 -0.76 19.81
CA PRO A 226 8.13 0.38 20.64
C PRO A 226 8.77 1.69 20.18
N PHE A 227 8.07 2.81 20.41
CA PHE A 227 8.69 4.12 20.29
C PHE A 227 9.83 4.25 21.30
N GLY A 228 10.93 4.87 20.89
CA GLY A 228 12.11 5.01 21.74
C GLY A 228 13.41 4.94 20.94
N GLN A 229 14.50 4.74 21.64
CA GLN A 229 15.85 4.83 21.06
C GLN A 229 16.09 3.83 19.93
N GLU A 230 15.70 2.57 20.09
CA GLU A 230 15.89 1.52 19.08
C GLU A 230 15.15 1.86 17.78
N ARG A 231 13.87 2.20 17.89
CA ARG A 231 13.06 2.62 16.73
C ARG A 231 13.64 3.87 16.06
N ASN A 232 14.11 4.83 16.85
CA ASN A 232 14.73 6.04 16.31
C ASN A 232 15.98 5.73 15.50
N ILE A 233 16.85 4.81 15.96
CA ILE A 233 18.04 4.35 15.21
C ILE A 233 17.61 3.73 13.86
N VAL A 234 16.57 2.91 13.85
CA VAL A 234 16.05 2.32 12.61
C VAL A 234 15.52 3.40 11.66
N VAL A 235 14.77 4.37 12.18
CA VAL A 235 14.26 5.48 11.36
C VAL A 235 15.40 6.33 10.80
N ASP A 236 16.45 6.62 11.60
CA ASP A 236 17.62 7.37 11.13
C ASP A 236 18.36 6.61 10.02
N LYS A 237 18.54 5.29 10.16
CA LYS A 237 19.04 4.43 9.10
C LYS A 237 18.20 4.51 7.81
N LEU A 238 16.86 4.55 7.90
CA LEU A 238 16.00 4.73 6.73
C LEU A 238 16.16 6.11 6.08
N ILE A 239 16.41 7.15 6.87
CA ILE A 239 16.71 8.51 6.37
C ILE A 239 18.04 8.52 5.63
N ASP A 240 19.08 7.88 6.17
CA ASP A 240 20.40 7.73 5.52
C ASP A 240 20.26 6.96 4.20
N LEU A 241 19.50 5.87 4.19
CA LEU A 241 19.20 5.11 2.96
C LEU A 241 18.44 5.96 1.94
N LYS A 242 17.51 6.82 2.38
CA LYS A 242 16.83 7.78 1.50
C LYS A 242 17.79 8.81 0.93
N GLU A 243 18.77 9.28 1.68
CA GLU A 243 19.81 10.19 1.19
C GLU A 243 20.73 9.52 0.17
N LYS A 244 21.15 8.30 0.48
CA LYS A 244 22.04 7.51 -0.38
C LYS A 244 21.38 7.05 -1.67
N TYR A 245 20.06 6.71 -1.62
CA TYR A 245 19.29 6.19 -2.74
C TYR A 245 17.99 6.98 -2.96
N PRO A 246 18.07 8.29 -3.29
CA PRO A 246 16.92 9.21 -3.30
C PRO A 246 15.84 8.81 -4.31
N ASN A 247 16.22 8.13 -5.40
CA ASN A 247 15.28 7.67 -6.43
C ASN A 247 14.75 6.26 -6.20
N PHE A 248 15.35 5.48 -5.31
CA PHE A 248 14.96 4.10 -5.02
C PHE A 248 14.08 4.02 -3.77
N VAL A 249 14.49 4.62 -2.64
CA VAL A 249 13.65 4.68 -1.44
C VAL A 249 12.54 5.71 -1.64
N ILE A 250 11.27 5.28 -1.60
CA ILE A 250 10.14 6.16 -1.90
C ILE A 250 9.76 7.07 -0.73
N ASN A 251 9.95 6.61 0.50
CA ASN A 251 9.60 7.39 1.69
C ASN A 251 10.35 8.73 1.70
N GLY A 252 9.64 9.81 2.00
CA GLY A 252 10.26 11.12 2.20
C GLY A 252 10.86 11.24 3.61
N LYS A 253 11.94 12.03 3.78
CA LYS A 253 12.59 12.26 5.10
C LYS A 253 11.58 12.71 6.16
N LYS A 254 10.72 13.68 5.84
CA LYS A 254 9.68 14.16 6.76
C LYS A 254 8.71 13.06 7.16
N GLN A 255 8.32 12.18 6.21
CA GLN A 255 7.48 11.03 6.49
C GLN A 255 8.17 10.06 7.45
N LEU A 256 9.45 9.73 7.19
CA LEU A 256 10.25 8.84 8.04
C LEU A 256 10.40 9.44 9.45
N SER A 257 10.73 10.72 9.58
CA SER A 257 10.87 11.39 10.88
C SER A 257 9.60 11.32 11.73
N LEU A 258 8.42 11.36 11.11
CA LEU A 258 7.15 11.18 11.82
C LEU A 258 7.02 9.78 12.45
N MET A 259 7.70 8.77 11.91
CA MET A 259 7.63 7.39 12.41
C MET A 259 8.45 7.16 13.69
N LYS A 260 9.22 8.15 14.16
CA LYS A 260 9.92 8.13 15.46
C LYS A 260 8.95 8.21 16.65
N GLY A 261 7.76 8.70 16.43
CA GLY A 261 6.75 8.88 17.46
C GLY A 261 5.36 8.52 17.01
N ASN A 262 4.39 8.73 17.88
CA ASN A 262 2.98 8.56 17.56
C ASN A 262 2.49 9.72 16.67
N TRP A 263 2.50 9.51 15.36
CA TRP A 263 2.14 10.54 14.35
C TRP A 263 0.65 10.61 14.04
N GLY A 264 -0.11 9.58 14.36
CA GLY A 264 -1.47 9.44 13.85
C GLY A 264 -2.52 8.97 14.86
N GLY A 265 -2.15 8.73 16.10
CA GLY A 265 -3.09 8.29 17.12
C GLY A 265 -4.22 9.31 17.33
N ILE A 266 -5.48 8.84 17.31
CA ILE A 266 -6.65 9.67 17.52
C ILE A 266 -6.61 10.22 18.96
N GLY A 267 -6.50 11.54 19.10
CA GLY A 267 -6.51 12.24 20.40
C GLY A 267 -5.20 12.17 21.18
N THR A 268 -4.15 11.51 20.68
CA THR A 268 -2.88 11.32 21.41
C THR A 268 -1.70 12.12 20.85
N THR A 269 -1.84 12.67 19.64
CA THR A 269 -0.82 13.52 19.02
C THR A 269 -1.41 14.88 18.61
N PRO A 270 -0.56 15.91 18.43
CA PRO A 270 -0.99 17.18 17.82
C PRO A 270 -1.49 17.00 16.37
N VAL A 271 -1.18 15.86 15.74
CA VAL A 271 -1.54 15.57 14.37
C VAL A 271 -2.50 14.39 14.36
N GLN A 272 -3.77 14.64 14.09
CA GLN A 272 -4.77 13.59 13.93
C GLN A 272 -4.58 12.85 12.60
N CYS A 273 -4.85 11.53 12.62
CA CYS A 273 -4.79 10.68 11.45
C CYS A 273 -5.80 11.13 10.37
N PRO A 274 -5.37 11.39 9.12
CA PRO A 274 -6.27 11.74 8.03
C PRO A 274 -6.96 10.49 7.44
N SER A 275 -7.56 9.64 8.28
CA SER A 275 -8.22 8.39 7.83
C SER A 275 -9.38 8.67 6.85
N TRP A 276 -10.00 9.82 6.92
CA TRP A 276 -11.02 10.30 5.99
C TRP A 276 -10.55 10.41 4.54
N ALA A 277 -9.25 10.57 4.32
CA ALA A 277 -8.69 10.73 2.97
C ALA A 277 -8.69 9.44 2.16
N ILE A 278 -8.91 8.28 2.79
CA ILE A 278 -8.89 6.96 2.15
C ILE A 278 -10.26 6.29 2.29
N LEU A 279 -10.94 6.06 1.17
CA LEU A 279 -12.11 5.17 1.13
C LEU A 279 -11.63 3.73 1.22
N SER A 280 -11.91 3.08 2.34
CA SER A 280 -11.48 1.70 2.60
C SER A 280 -12.68 0.76 2.54
N LEU A 281 -12.64 -0.23 1.65
CA LEU A 281 -13.71 -1.21 1.47
C LEU A 281 -13.18 -2.63 1.73
N ASP A 282 -14.03 -3.48 2.31
CA ASP A 282 -13.78 -4.91 2.40
C ASP A 282 -14.21 -5.65 1.12
N HIS A 283 -13.99 -6.97 1.07
CA HIS A 283 -14.30 -7.85 -0.06
C HIS A 283 -15.81 -7.93 -0.42
N MET A 284 -16.68 -7.42 0.47
CA MET A 284 -18.12 -7.27 0.26
C MET A 284 -18.53 -5.82 -0.10
N GLY A 285 -17.55 -4.92 -0.34
CA GLY A 285 -17.81 -3.52 -0.65
C GLY A 285 -18.27 -2.67 0.54
N ARG A 286 -18.20 -3.17 1.78
CA ARG A 286 -18.55 -2.46 3.01
C ARG A 286 -17.38 -1.60 3.49
N GLU A 287 -17.67 -0.45 4.12
CA GLU A 287 -16.62 0.42 4.62
C GLU A 287 -15.92 -0.14 5.86
N LYS A 288 -14.60 -0.21 5.79
CA LYS A 288 -13.74 -0.56 6.93
C LYS A 288 -13.51 0.64 7.84
N LYS A 289 -13.54 0.42 9.14
CA LYS A 289 -13.28 1.44 10.18
C LYS A 289 -12.22 0.90 11.16
N PRO A 290 -11.38 1.73 11.77
CA PRO A 290 -11.28 3.19 11.56
C PRO A 290 -10.49 3.59 10.32
N CYS A 291 -9.83 2.64 9.64
CA CYS A 291 -8.89 2.90 8.53
C CYS A 291 -8.75 1.70 7.58
N CYS A 292 -7.77 1.74 6.68
CA CYS A 292 -7.56 0.72 5.65
C CYS A 292 -7.21 -0.68 6.19
N ILE A 293 -6.66 -0.80 7.39
CA ILE A 293 -6.43 -2.09 8.06
C ILE A 293 -7.52 -2.44 9.09
N GLY A 294 -8.56 -1.62 9.21
CA GLY A 294 -9.72 -1.90 10.06
C GLY A 294 -10.66 -2.94 9.47
N SER A 295 -11.87 -3.00 10.01
CA SER A 295 -12.91 -3.93 9.58
C SER A 295 -14.25 -3.22 9.41
N ALA A 296 -15.11 -3.78 8.56
CA ALA A 296 -16.52 -3.39 8.47
C ALA A 296 -17.35 -3.95 9.63
N ASP A 297 -16.86 -4.97 10.32
CA ASP A 297 -17.48 -5.51 11.53
C ASP A 297 -17.12 -4.65 12.75
N SER A 298 -18.13 -4.11 13.42
CA SER A 298 -17.95 -3.29 14.63
C SER A 298 -17.37 -4.07 15.80
N LYS A 299 -17.52 -5.40 15.83
CA LYS A 299 -17.00 -6.31 16.86
C LYS A 299 -15.58 -6.79 16.59
N ALA A 300 -15.04 -6.54 15.39
CA ALA A 300 -13.70 -6.93 15.03
C ALA A 300 -12.64 -6.20 15.87
N LEU A 301 -11.48 -6.83 16.01
CA LEU A 301 -10.30 -6.18 16.59
C LEU A 301 -9.94 -4.93 15.81
N LYS A 302 -9.57 -3.88 16.52
CA LYS A 302 -9.17 -2.60 15.92
C LYS A 302 -7.66 -2.40 16.06
N PRO A 303 -7.02 -1.75 15.07
CA PRO A 303 -5.63 -1.38 15.23
C PRO A 303 -5.45 -0.43 16.41
N ILE A 304 -4.36 -0.59 17.15
CA ILE A 304 -3.98 0.34 18.21
C ILE A 304 -3.43 1.59 17.54
N CYS A 305 -4.27 2.63 17.45
CA CYS A 305 -3.94 3.86 16.73
C CYS A 305 -2.76 4.62 17.34
N GLU A 306 -2.58 4.50 18.66
CA GLU A 306 -1.45 5.10 19.38
C GLU A 306 -0.11 4.52 18.92
N ASP A 307 -0.09 3.27 18.47
CA ASP A 307 1.10 2.52 18.06
C ASP A 307 1.21 2.37 16.54
N CYS A 308 0.46 3.18 15.79
CA CYS A 308 0.35 3.07 14.35
C CYS A 308 1.68 3.27 13.61
N GLY A 309 1.98 2.35 12.70
CA GLY A 309 3.17 2.36 11.84
C GLY A 309 2.88 2.53 10.34
N LEU A 310 1.63 2.77 9.95
CA LEU A 310 1.20 2.76 8.54
C LEU A 310 1.81 3.90 7.72
N GLY A 311 2.45 3.52 6.61
CA GLY A 311 3.05 4.44 5.67
C GLY A 311 2.06 5.28 4.88
N CYS A 312 0.87 4.76 4.57
CA CYS A 312 -0.15 5.44 3.76
C CYS A 312 -0.71 6.72 4.40
N TYR A 313 -0.75 6.79 5.74
CA TYR A 313 -1.21 8.00 6.44
C TYR A 313 -0.07 8.94 6.78
N SER A 314 1.09 8.43 7.19
CA SER A 314 2.25 9.27 7.49
C SER A 314 2.71 10.08 6.28
N VAL A 315 2.56 9.57 5.05
CA VAL A 315 2.86 10.34 3.84
C VAL A 315 1.90 11.52 3.65
N LEU A 316 0.61 11.36 3.98
CA LEU A 316 -0.37 12.45 3.91
C LEU A 316 -0.04 13.54 4.93
N VAL A 317 0.26 13.13 6.16
CA VAL A 317 0.66 14.05 7.23
C VAL A 317 1.95 14.80 6.87
N ALA A 318 2.93 14.14 6.28
CA ALA A 318 4.15 14.78 5.80
C ALA A 318 3.90 15.85 4.73
N GLN A 319 2.81 15.72 3.96
CA GLN A 319 2.34 16.71 2.97
C GLN A 319 1.44 17.79 3.57
N GLY A 320 1.22 17.75 4.90
CA GLY A 320 0.37 18.70 5.63
C GLY A 320 -1.12 18.45 5.42
N ILE A 321 -1.50 17.21 5.14
CA ILE A 321 -2.89 16.73 5.16
C ILE A 321 -3.08 16.05 6.51
N THR A 322 -3.81 16.74 7.41
CA THR A 322 -4.02 16.28 8.79
C THR A 322 -5.48 16.01 9.05
N GLY A 323 -5.79 15.29 10.13
CA GLY A 323 -7.15 15.01 10.56
C GLY A 323 -7.84 16.15 11.32
N ALA A 324 -7.09 17.21 11.61
CA ALA A 324 -7.61 18.38 12.35
C ALA A 324 -8.61 19.19 11.54
#